data_a349245c73716cf252ad4708ad181bbf
#
_entry.id   a349245c73716cf252ad4708ad181bbf
#
_cell.length_a   1.000
_cell.length_b   1.000
_cell.length_c   1.000
_cell.angle_alpha   90.00
_cell.angle_beta   90.00
_cell.angle_gamma   90.00
#
_symmetry.space_group_name_H-M   'P 1'
#
loop_
_entity.id
_entity.type
_entity.pdbx_description
1 polymer ?
#
loop_
_entity_poly.entity_id
_entity_poly.type
_entity_poly.pdbx_seq_one_letter_code
_entity_poly.pdbx_strand_id
1 'polypeptide(L)'
;MSNVLKFYGLLVLGLFGFTSSVLAEVNQKEFSTQNSPHLPSSDVMHFEDGRDYFSYQDPIEQAPRADKKIRIQFFFDYDCRVCSSAQDILELYSQMRTNKVALEQYPIATADSQFSARIFYTLQALSAGELSNVLLFETSEKSRYAELSVTNKIQQWAEEQGLDKPLFIQTENSERIKEQIQDAIELTQEYGVFTYPYVVIGGKYVLTASTLYNDDYSVAVLDFLVNKIEQEQK
;
A
#
# COMPACT_ATOMS: atom_id res chain seq x y z
N MET A 1 -11.53 -15.78 55.08
CA MET A 1 -12.92 -15.45 55.29
C MET A 1 -13.51 -15.21 53.93
N SER A 2 -13.90 -16.21 53.23
CA SER A 2 -15.18 -16.96 53.18
C SER A 2 -16.35 -16.02 52.85
N ASN A 3 -16.87 -16.13 51.60
CA ASN A 3 -18.27 -16.40 51.40
C ASN A 3 -18.53 -16.84 49.94
N VAL A 4 -18.88 -18.12 49.89
CA VAL A 4 -19.48 -18.85 48.75
C VAL A 4 -20.98 -18.61 48.83
N LEU A 5 -21.64 -18.30 47.72
CA LEU A 5 -23.09 -18.42 47.63
C LEU A 5 -23.46 -19.26 46.41
N LYS A 6 -23.88 -20.50 46.70
CA LYS A 6 -24.57 -21.41 45.80
C LYS A 6 -26.05 -21.03 45.73
N PHE A 7 -26.65 -21.07 44.55
CA PHE A 7 -28.09 -21.26 44.42
C PHE A 7 -28.43 -22.39 43.47
N TYR A 8 -29.24 -23.26 44.02
CA TYR A 8 -29.81 -24.51 43.47
C TYR A 8 -31.09 -24.19 42.66
N GLY A 9 -31.28 -24.94 41.57
CA GLY A 9 -32.46 -25.72 41.28
C GLY A 9 -33.67 -25.01 40.68
N LEU A 10 -34.11 -25.43 39.55
CA LEU A 10 -35.37 -26.20 39.45
C LEU A 10 -35.55 -26.80 38.05
N LEU A 11 -35.77 -28.08 38.05
CA LEU A 11 -36.12 -28.95 36.93
C LEU A 11 -37.65 -28.86 36.75
N VAL A 12 -38.16 -28.59 35.53
CA VAL A 12 -39.53 -28.87 35.17
C VAL A 12 -39.58 -29.64 33.85
N LEU A 13 -39.90 -30.93 33.96
CA LEU A 13 -40.36 -31.78 32.87
C LEU A 13 -41.74 -31.33 32.41
N GLY A 14 -41.96 -31.23 31.12
CA GLY A 14 -43.26 -31.10 30.49
C GLY A 14 -43.30 -31.88 29.17
N LEU A 15 -43.68 -33.16 29.24
CA LEU A 15 -44.09 -33.97 28.11
C LEU A 15 -45.43 -33.49 27.57
N PHE A 16 -45.51 -33.14 26.31
CA PHE A 16 -46.73 -33.33 25.50
C PHE A 16 -46.37 -33.64 24.07
N GLY A 17 -46.67 -34.87 23.67
CA GLY A 17 -46.60 -35.32 22.27
C GLY A 17 -47.84 -34.85 21.50
N PHE A 18 -47.61 -34.48 20.26
CA PHE A 18 -48.60 -34.55 19.21
C PHE A 18 -47.95 -34.96 17.90
N THR A 19 -48.25 -36.16 17.49
CA THR A 19 -47.99 -36.70 16.15
C THR A 19 -49.01 -36.12 15.18
N SER A 20 -48.53 -35.48 14.16
CA SER A 20 -49.29 -35.23 12.95
C SER A 20 -48.39 -35.42 11.75
N SER A 21 -48.54 -36.56 11.13
CA SER A 21 -47.94 -36.90 9.84
C SER A 21 -48.70 -36.13 8.75
N VAL A 22 -48.03 -35.15 8.15
CA VAL A 22 -48.49 -34.58 6.90
C VAL A 22 -47.49 -35.04 5.83
N LEU A 23 -47.92 -36.03 5.04
CA LEU A 23 -47.30 -36.42 3.80
C LEU A 23 -47.51 -35.27 2.78
N ALA A 24 -46.49 -34.46 2.57
CA ALA A 24 -46.43 -33.56 1.45
C ALA A 24 -45.81 -34.29 0.26
N GLU A 25 -46.67 -34.61 -0.69
CA GLU A 25 -46.33 -35.11 -2.03
C GLU A 25 -45.41 -34.11 -2.72
N VAL A 26 -44.09 -34.41 -2.82
CA VAL A 26 -43.12 -33.65 -3.59
C VAL A 26 -43.34 -34.00 -5.07
N ASN A 27 -44.04 -33.15 -5.75
CA ASN A 27 -44.18 -33.16 -7.22
C ASN A 27 -42.81 -32.95 -7.85
N GLN A 28 -42.15 -34.01 -8.28
CA GLN A 28 -40.92 -33.97 -9.10
C GLN A 28 -41.28 -33.37 -10.49
N LYS A 29 -41.22 -32.07 -10.60
CA LYS A 29 -41.02 -31.42 -11.90
C LYS A 29 -39.59 -31.66 -12.30
N GLU A 30 -39.41 -32.44 -13.35
CA GLU A 30 -38.17 -32.60 -14.08
C GLU A 30 -37.58 -31.19 -14.39
N PHE A 31 -36.51 -30.85 -13.72
CA PHE A 31 -35.73 -29.66 -14.01
C PHE A 31 -34.90 -29.98 -15.26
N SER A 32 -35.40 -29.58 -16.40
CA SER A 32 -34.72 -29.68 -17.67
C SER A 32 -33.37 -28.96 -17.58
N THR A 33 -32.31 -29.74 -17.65
CA THR A 33 -30.92 -29.31 -17.73
C THR A 33 -30.68 -28.64 -19.09
N GLN A 34 -31.06 -27.39 -19.24
CA GLN A 34 -30.60 -26.52 -20.34
C GLN A 34 -30.60 -25.07 -19.84
N ASN A 35 -29.50 -24.69 -19.28
CA ASN A 35 -28.83 -23.38 -19.29
C ASN A 35 -27.86 -23.35 -18.12
N SER A 36 -26.73 -24.03 -18.27
CA SER A 36 -25.54 -23.60 -17.56
C SER A 36 -25.29 -22.15 -18.00
N PRO A 37 -25.24 -21.18 -17.05
CA PRO A 37 -24.72 -19.87 -17.41
C PRO A 37 -23.33 -20.12 -17.97
N HIS A 38 -23.11 -19.77 -19.20
CA HIS A 38 -21.78 -19.60 -19.75
C HIS A 38 -21.08 -18.68 -18.74
N LEU A 39 -20.21 -19.23 -17.89
CA LEU A 39 -19.21 -18.42 -17.23
C LEU A 39 -18.52 -17.68 -18.39
N PRO A 40 -18.48 -16.35 -18.38
CA PRO A 40 -17.70 -15.64 -19.38
C PRO A 40 -16.33 -16.27 -19.34
N SER A 41 -15.89 -16.75 -20.51
CA SER A 41 -14.50 -17.16 -20.74
C SER A 41 -13.67 -16.09 -20.06
N SER A 42 -12.71 -16.49 -19.23
CA SER A 42 -11.78 -15.59 -18.57
C SER A 42 -11.27 -14.61 -19.64
N ASP A 43 -11.89 -13.44 -19.71
CA ASP A 43 -11.32 -12.32 -20.45
C ASP A 43 -9.99 -12.09 -19.78
N VAL A 44 -8.95 -12.57 -20.41
CA VAL A 44 -7.57 -12.27 -19.99
C VAL A 44 -7.50 -10.75 -20.07
N MET A 45 -7.50 -10.09 -18.90
CA MET A 45 -7.40 -8.64 -18.84
C MET A 45 -6.16 -8.26 -19.64
N HIS A 46 -6.38 -7.54 -20.74
CA HIS A 46 -5.31 -7.09 -21.61
C HIS A 46 -4.90 -5.69 -21.18
N PHE A 47 -3.68 -5.56 -20.64
CA PHE A 47 -3.11 -4.28 -20.26
C PHE A 47 -2.19 -3.75 -21.36
N GLU A 48 -2.28 -2.46 -21.66
CA GLU A 48 -1.59 -1.79 -22.75
C GLU A 48 -0.61 -0.73 -22.24
N ASP A 49 0.58 -0.73 -22.82
CA ASP A 49 1.57 0.31 -22.61
C ASP A 49 1.06 1.66 -23.13
N GLY A 50 1.30 2.71 -22.36
CA GLY A 50 0.80 4.07 -22.64
C GLY A 50 -0.63 4.33 -22.14
N ARG A 51 -1.34 3.30 -21.63
CA ARG A 51 -2.68 3.41 -21.04
C ARG A 51 -2.72 2.95 -19.60
N ASP A 52 -2.38 1.68 -19.38
CA ASP A 52 -2.48 1.02 -18.08
C ASP A 52 -1.17 1.09 -17.29
N TYR A 53 -0.06 1.19 -17.99
CA TYR A 53 1.29 1.40 -17.50
C TYR A 53 2.12 2.10 -18.57
N PHE A 54 3.34 2.53 -18.22
CA PHE A 54 4.30 3.07 -19.17
C PHE A 54 5.60 2.27 -19.09
N SER A 55 6.31 2.13 -20.22
CA SER A 55 7.62 1.50 -20.26
C SER A 55 8.71 2.55 -20.40
N TYR A 56 9.82 2.38 -19.67
CA TYR A 56 11.04 3.10 -20.04
C TYR A 56 11.54 2.62 -21.39
N GLN A 57 11.97 3.53 -22.25
CA GLN A 57 12.60 3.21 -23.52
C GLN A 57 13.89 2.41 -23.28
N ASP A 58 14.71 2.89 -22.36
CA ASP A 58 15.90 2.21 -21.84
C ASP A 58 15.66 1.88 -20.37
N PRO A 59 15.58 0.58 -19.99
CA PRO A 59 15.40 0.19 -18.60
C PRO A 59 16.47 0.78 -17.69
N ILE A 60 16.08 1.23 -16.51
CA ILE A 60 17.01 1.74 -15.51
C ILE A 60 17.75 0.56 -14.89
N GLU A 61 19.06 0.57 -15.01
CA GLU A 61 19.90 -0.46 -14.40
C GLU A 61 19.82 -0.37 -12.88
N GLN A 62 19.55 -1.49 -12.25
CA GLN A 62 19.45 -1.60 -10.80
C GLN A 62 20.45 -2.63 -10.29
N ALA A 63 21.15 -2.27 -9.22
CA ALA A 63 21.99 -3.27 -8.54
C ALA A 63 21.15 -4.48 -8.13
N PRO A 64 21.59 -5.72 -8.41
CA PRO A 64 20.82 -6.90 -8.08
C PRO A 64 20.59 -7.02 -6.58
N ARG A 65 19.38 -7.40 -6.19
CA ARG A 65 19.05 -7.69 -4.79
C ARG A 65 19.56 -9.09 -4.41
N ALA A 66 20.06 -9.21 -3.18
CA ALA A 66 20.51 -10.50 -2.66
C ALA A 66 19.36 -11.55 -2.59
N ASP A 67 18.12 -11.10 -2.34
CA ASP A 67 16.93 -11.95 -2.28
C ASP A 67 16.28 -12.21 -3.65
N LYS A 68 16.84 -11.65 -4.73
CA LYS A 68 16.38 -11.76 -6.12
C LYS A 68 14.94 -11.29 -6.36
N LYS A 69 14.34 -10.56 -5.43
CA LYS A 69 12.99 -10.03 -5.61
C LYS A 69 12.98 -8.87 -6.58
N ILE A 70 11.88 -8.72 -7.31
CA ILE A 70 11.63 -7.57 -8.16
C ILE A 70 11.36 -6.36 -7.27
N ARG A 71 12.09 -5.26 -7.50
CA ARG A 71 11.83 -4.01 -6.79
C ARG A 71 10.56 -3.37 -7.29
N ILE A 72 9.75 -2.91 -6.34
CA ILE A 72 8.68 -1.94 -6.54
C ILE A 72 9.12 -0.69 -5.82
N GLN A 73 9.51 0.34 -6.56
CA GLN A 73 10.02 1.60 -6.03
C GLN A 73 8.91 2.64 -6.07
N PHE A 74 8.44 3.03 -4.91
CA PHE A 74 7.37 4.00 -4.74
C PHE A 74 7.94 5.38 -4.45
N PHE A 75 7.85 6.27 -5.43
CA PHE A 75 8.19 7.69 -5.30
C PHE A 75 6.96 8.48 -4.87
N PHE A 76 7.06 9.20 -3.78
CA PHE A 76 5.96 9.94 -3.17
C PHE A 76 6.37 11.33 -2.72
N ASP A 77 5.39 12.21 -2.54
CA ASP A 77 5.55 13.50 -1.88
C ASP A 77 4.49 13.64 -0.79
N TYR A 78 4.80 14.31 0.33
CA TYR A 78 3.79 14.59 1.35
C TYR A 78 2.73 15.59 0.88
N ASP A 79 2.95 16.38 -0.19
CA ASP A 79 1.90 17.16 -0.88
C ASP A 79 1.10 16.32 -1.91
N CYS A 80 0.91 15.06 -1.63
CA CYS A 80 0.25 14.14 -2.56
C CYS A 80 -1.05 13.60 -1.97
N ARG A 81 -2.19 13.99 -2.51
CA ARG A 81 -3.51 13.58 -2.01
C ARG A 81 -3.82 12.10 -2.14
N VAL A 82 -3.23 11.45 -3.12
CA VAL A 82 -3.54 10.04 -3.46
C VAL A 82 -2.37 9.09 -3.15
N CYS A 83 -1.24 9.61 -2.63
CA CYS A 83 -0.09 8.77 -2.33
C CYS A 83 -0.32 7.82 -1.16
N SER A 84 -1.12 8.21 -0.16
CA SER A 84 -1.49 7.32 0.94
C SER A 84 -2.26 6.10 0.44
N SER A 85 -3.30 6.31 -0.37
CA SER A 85 -4.07 5.19 -0.96
C SER A 85 -3.20 4.33 -1.89
N ALA A 86 -2.32 4.94 -2.69
CA ALA A 86 -1.38 4.20 -3.53
C ALA A 86 -0.44 3.34 -2.68
N GLN A 87 0.05 3.88 -1.56
CA GLN A 87 0.90 3.13 -0.63
C GLN A 87 0.17 1.93 -0.03
N ASP A 88 -1.08 2.10 0.42
CA ASP A 88 -1.88 1.00 0.98
C ASP A 88 -2.03 -0.15 -0.04
N ILE A 89 -2.30 0.17 -1.31
CA ILE A 89 -2.37 -0.82 -2.41
C ILE A 89 -1.02 -1.53 -2.58
N LEU A 90 0.08 -0.79 -2.62
CA LEU A 90 1.42 -1.35 -2.83
C LEU A 90 1.88 -2.21 -1.65
N GLU A 91 1.59 -1.78 -0.42
CA GLU A 91 1.88 -2.57 0.78
C GLU A 91 1.08 -3.87 0.80
N LEU A 92 -0.23 -3.81 0.54
CA LEU A 92 -1.09 -4.98 0.42
C LEU A 92 -0.54 -5.94 -0.65
N TYR A 93 -0.22 -5.43 -1.84
CA TYR A 93 0.34 -6.23 -2.91
C TYR A 93 1.68 -6.89 -2.50
N SER A 94 2.57 -6.14 -1.88
CA SER A 94 3.86 -6.66 -1.43
C SER A 94 3.70 -7.76 -0.36
N GLN A 95 2.72 -7.63 0.53
CA GLN A 95 2.37 -8.66 1.52
C GLN A 95 1.79 -9.92 0.87
N MET A 96 0.98 -9.78 -0.17
CA MET A 96 0.45 -10.91 -0.95
C MET A 96 1.52 -11.62 -1.79
N ARG A 97 2.61 -10.94 -2.14
CA ARG A 97 3.69 -11.42 -3.04
C ARG A 97 5.07 -11.36 -2.39
N THR A 98 5.16 -11.62 -1.08
CA THR A 98 6.39 -11.49 -0.27
C THR A 98 7.59 -12.25 -0.81
N ASN A 99 7.38 -13.32 -1.55
CA ASN A 99 8.44 -14.12 -2.17
C ASN A 99 8.89 -13.62 -3.56
N LYS A 100 8.16 -12.67 -4.16
CA LYS A 100 8.41 -12.18 -5.52
C LYS A 100 8.87 -10.73 -5.57
N VAL A 101 8.33 -9.89 -4.71
CA VAL A 101 8.55 -8.44 -4.78
C VAL A 101 9.07 -7.88 -3.47
N ALA A 102 9.72 -6.73 -3.55
CA ALA A 102 10.12 -5.90 -2.42
C ALA A 102 9.71 -4.47 -2.68
N LEU A 103 8.88 -3.91 -1.79
CA LEU A 103 8.48 -2.51 -1.82
C LEU A 103 9.56 -1.65 -1.17
N GLU A 104 9.96 -0.60 -1.84
CA GLU A 104 10.92 0.40 -1.38
C GLU A 104 10.31 1.79 -1.57
N GLN A 105 10.40 2.64 -0.56
CA GLN A 105 9.82 3.99 -0.56
C GLN A 105 10.91 5.02 -0.79
N TYR A 106 10.64 5.99 -1.65
CA TYR A 106 11.55 7.08 -2.01
C TYR A 106 10.80 8.41 -1.98
N PRO A 107 11.19 9.33 -1.10
CA PRO A 107 10.64 10.68 -1.12
C PRO A 107 11.14 11.42 -2.34
N ILE A 108 10.25 12.10 -3.06
CA ILE A 108 10.63 12.98 -4.16
C ILE A 108 11.30 14.23 -3.59
N ALA A 109 12.39 14.66 -4.23
CA ALA A 109 13.06 15.90 -3.92
C ALA A 109 13.54 16.64 -5.19
N THR A 110 13.53 17.95 -5.10
CA THR A 110 14.13 18.85 -6.09
C THR A 110 14.95 19.92 -5.37
N ALA A 111 15.73 20.70 -6.11
CA ALA A 111 16.48 21.83 -5.51
C ALA A 111 15.57 22.78 -4.71
N ASP A 112 14.33 22.99 -5.19
CA ASP A 112 13.37 23.93 -4.61
C ASP A 112 12.37 23.29 -3.64
N SER A 113 12.26 21.95 -3.62
CA SER A 113 11.32 21.21 -2.78
C SER A 113 12.01 20.01 -2.12
N GLN A 114 12.34 20.14 -0.84
CA GLN A 114 13.12 19.16 -0.10
C GLN A 114 12.39 18.65 1.16
N PHE A 115 11.18 19.14 1.43
CA PHE A 115 10.45 18.83 2.66
C PHE A 115 10.25 17.35 2.83
N SER A 116 9.75 16.66 1.81
CA SER A 116 9.43 15.22 1.90
C SER A 116 10.66 14.38 2.15
N ALA A 117 11.78 14.63 1.45
CA ALA A 117 13.02 13.91 1.68
C ALA A 117 13.60 14.19 3.07
N ARG A 118 13.63 15.45 3.49
CA ARG A 118 14.14 15.84 4.81
C ARG A 118 13.40 15.13 5.93
N ILE A 119 12.07 15.15 5.92
CA ILE A 119 11.30 14.55 7.00
C ILE A 119 11.34 13.03 6.93
N PHE A 120 11.20 12.43 5.75
CA PHE A 120 11.29 10.99 5.59
C PHE A 120 12.61 10.43 6.15
N TYR A 121 13.74 10.97 5.74
CA TYR A 121 15.04 10.49 6.20
C TYR A 121 15.31 10.79 7.68
N THR A 122 14.76 11.90 8.20
CA THR A 122 14.82 12.19 9.65
C THR A 122 14.08 11.12 10.45
N LEU A 123 12.87 10.75 10.04
CA LEU A 123 12.09 9.68 10.68
C LEU A 123 12.80 8.34 10.59
N GLN A 124 13.37 8.00 9.43
CA GLN A 124 14.15 6.77 9.25
C GLN A 124 15.39 6.75 10.17
N ALA A 125 16.12 7.85 10.27
CA ALA A 125 17.31 7.96 11.13
C ALA A 125 16.98 7.83 12.62
N LEU A 126 15.76 8.20 13.03
CA LEU A 126 15.24 8.06 14.38
C LEU A 126 14.58 6.70 14.65
N SER A 127 14.65 5.75 13.70
CA SER A 127 13.96 4.45 13.78
C SER A 127 12.44 4.57 13.95
N ALA A 128 11.85 5.63 13.43
CA ALA A 128 10.42 5.96 13.44
C ALA A 128 9.83 6.01 12.03
N GLY A 129 10.34 5.17 11.12
CA GLY A 129 9.96 5.17 9.70
C GLY A 129 8.47 4.94 9.46
N GLU A 130 7.79 4.22 10.35
CA GLU A 130 6.34 4.00 10.31
C GLU A 130 5.53 5.30 10.42
N LEU A 131 6.07 6.32 11.07
CA LEU A 131 5.44 7.64 11.15
C LEU A 131 5.39 8.36 9.80
N SER A 132 6.20 7.93 8.82
CA SER A 132 6.08 8.42 7.44
C SER A 132 4.72 8.10 6.84
N ASN A 133 4.17 6.90 7.10
CA ASN A 133 2.86 6.48 6.61
C ASN A 133 1.75 7.31 7.27
N VAL A 134 1.88 7.57 8.58
CA VAL A 134 0.94 8.43 9.32
C VAL A 134 0.96 9.85 8.75
N LEU A 135 2.16 10.39 8.52
CA LEU A 135 2.32 11.73 7.94
C LEU A 135 1.73 11.81 6.53
N LEU A 136 2.00 10.81 5.69
CA LEU A 136 1.47 10.75 4.32
C LEU A 136 -0.07 10.69 4.30
N PHE A 137 -0.67 9.98 5.25
CA PHE A 137 -2.12 9.96 5.42
C PHE A 137 -2.67 11.31 5.88
N GLU A 138 -2.08 11.92 6.91
CA GLU A 138 -2.53 13.23 7.41
C GLU A 138 -2.41 14.33 6.37
N THR A 139 -1.31 14.34 5.61
CA THR A 139 -1.02 15.37 4.59
C THR A 139 -1.75 15.15 3.26
N SER A 140 -2.50 14.05 3.10
CA SER A 140 -3.45 13.89 1.99
C SER A 140 -4.48 15.01 1.96
N GLU A 141 -4.76 15.63 3.11
CA GLU A 141 -5.53 16.87 3.22
C GLU A 141 -4.63 18.10 3.00
N LYS A 142 -4.93 18.88 1.95
CA LYS A 142 -4.12 20.03 1.53
C LYS A 142 -3.87 21.06 2.66
N SER A 143 -4.87 21.28 3.51
CA SER A 143 -4.75 22.19 4.66
C SER A 143 -3.76 21.66 5.70
N ARG A 144 -3.74 20.35 5.89
CA ARG A 144 -2.83 19.69 6.82
C ARG A 144 -1.39 19.71 6.31
N TYR A 145 -1.20 19.44 5.02
CA TYR A 145 0.12 19.63 4.40
C TYR A 145 0.63 21.08 4.56
N ALA A 146 -0.19 22.07 4.23
CA ALA A 146 0.19 23.47 4.37
C ALA A 146 0.57 23.85 5.82
N GLU A 147 -0.07 23.25 6.79
CA GLU A 147 0.29 23.42 8.21
C GLU A 147 1.61 22.72 8.54
N LEU A 148 1.73 21.42 8.24
CA LEU A 148 2.87 20.60 8.64
C LEU A 148 4.15 20.88 7.84
N SER A 149 4.06 21.50 6.66
CA SER A 149 5.24 21.94 5.90
C SER A 149 5.99 23.12 6.56
N VAL A 150 5.39 23.75 7.59
CA VAL A 150 6.05 24.79 8.38
C VAL A 150 6.94 24.15 9.44
N THR A 151 8.21 24.55 9.50
CA THR A 151 9.26 23.91 10.31
C THR A 151 8.88 23.69 11.77
N ASN A 152 8.36 24.71 12.45
CA ASN A 152 7.97 24.55 13.88
C ASN A 152 6.74 23.65 14.07
N LYS A 153 5.90 23.51 13.06
CA LYS A 153 4.69 22.67 13.10
C LYS A 153 5.03 21.19 12.93
N ILE A 154 5.91 20.84 12.01
CA ILE A 154 6.35 19.45 11.86
C ILE A 154 7.18 18.99 13.08
N GLN A 155 7.96 19.89 13.70
CA GLN A 155 8.68 19.59 14.93
C GLN A 155 7.75 19.39 16.13
N GLN A 156 6.64 20.14 16.18
CA GLN A 156 5.59 19.93 17.19
C GLN A 156 4.85 18.62 16.93
N TRP A 157 4.49 18.33 15.68
CA TRP A 157 3.87 17.06 15.29
C TRP A 157 4.75 15.87 15.68
N ALA A 158 6.05 15.92 15.43
CA ALA A 158 6.98 14.87 15.80
C ALA A 158 6.99 14.63 17.34
N GLU A 159 6.96 15.70 18.14
CA GLU A 159 6.83 15.61 19.60
C GLU A 159 5.50 14.98 20.02
N GLU A 160 4.39 15.35 19.38
CA GLU A 160 3.05 14.76 19.60
C GLU A 160 3.00 13.27 19.24
N GLN A 161 3.83 12.83 18.27
CA GLN A 161 4.01 11.41 17.92
C GLN A 161 4.97 10.67 18.88
N GLY A 162 5.47 11.33 19.92
CA GLY A 162 6.31 10.73 20.96
C GLY A 162 7.81 10.78 20.68
N LEU A 163 8.26 11.52 19.65
CA LEU A 163 9.68 11.71 19.38
C LEU A 163 10.27 12.80 20.29
N ASP A 164 11.54 12.62 20.68
CA ASP A 164 12.29 13.66 21.35
C ASP A 164 12.55 14.84 20.42
N LYS A 165 11.94 15.98 20.69
CA LYS A 165 11.99 17.16 19.82
C LYS A 165 13.40 17.72 19.62
N PRO A 166 14.23 17.91 20.67
CA PRO A 166 15.63 18.28 20.51
C PRO A 166 16.41 17.34 19.59
N LEU A 167 16.23 16.01 19.76
CA LEU A 167 16.88 15.01 18.94
C LEU A 167 16.36 15.04 17.50
N PHE A 168 15.05 15.23 17.29
CA PHE A 168 14.47 15.41 15.95
C PHE A 168 15.12 16.59 15.24
N ILE A 169 15.18 17.76 15.87
CA ILE A 169 15.80 18.98 15.30
C ILE A 169 17.28 18.76 14.99
N GLN A 170 18.02 18.12 15.89
CA GLN A 170 19.42 17.81 15.67
C GLN A 170 19.61 16.87 14.48
N THR A 171 18.80 15.83 14.38
CA THR A 171 18.85 14.85 13.28
C THR A 171 18.47 15.48 11.96
N GLU A 172 17.36 16.23 11.91
CA GLU A 172 16.87 16.93 10.72
C GLU A 172 17.94 17.84 10.09
N ASN A 173 18.78 18.47 10.91
CA ASN A 173 19.82 19.40 10.45
C ASN A 173 21.21 18.75 10.28
N SER A 174 21.32 17.43 10.41
CA SER A 174 22.62 16.74 10.29
C SER A 174 23.13 16.68 8.86
N GLU A 175 24.45 16.57 8.70
CA GLU A 175 25.07 16.38 7.38
C GLU A 175 24.57 15.12 6.68
N ARG A 176 24.33 14.05 7.43
CA ARG A 176 23.76 12.79 6.90
C ARG A 176 22.42 13.03 6.20
N ILE A 177 21.54 13.82 6.80
CA ILE A 177 20.23 14.11 6.17
C ILE A 177 20.40 14.99 4.94
N LYS A 178 21.35 15.93 4.93
CA LYS A 178 21.64 16.75 3.75
C LYS A 178 22.16 15.91 2.58
N GLU A 179 23.04 14.96 2.85
CA GLU A 179 23.53 13.99 1.85
C GLU A 179 22.36 13.15 1.30
N GLN A 180 21.51 12.61 2.16
CA GLN A 180 20.35 11.82 1.74
C GLN A 180 19.31 12.65 0.93
N ILE A 181 19.16 13.94 1.22
CA ILE A 181 18.34 14.84 0.40
C ILE A 181 18.95 14.98 -0.99
N GLN A 182 20.27 15.15 -1.08
CA GLN A 182 20.98 15.24 -2.36
C GLN A 182 20.83 13.95 -3.17
N ASP A 183 20.98 12.78 -2.52
CA ASP A 183 20.73 11.48 -3.15
C ASP A 183 19.29 11.37 -3.68
N ALA A 184 18.30 11.87 -2.92
CA ALA A 184 16.91 11.88 -3.35
C ALA A 184 16.66 12.79 -4.56
N ILE A 185 17.33 13.94 -4.64
CA ILE A 185 17.27 14.83 -5.81
C ILE A 185 17.83 14.12 -7.05
N GLU A 186 18.99 13.50 -6.92
CA GLU A 186 19.64 12.76 -8.01
C GLU A 186 18.76 11.57 -8.46
N LEU A 187 18.23 10.79 -7.52
CA LEU A 187 17.35 9.67 -7.81
C LEU A 187 16.05 10.11 -8.50
N THR A 188 15.44 11.22 -8.04
CA THR A 188 14.24 11.79 -8.66
C THR A 188 14.50 12.16 -10.13
N GLN A 189 15.69 12.70 -10.44
CA GLN A 189 16.09 13.05 -11.79
C GLN A 189 16.43 11.82 -12.63
N GLU A 190 17.19 10.87 -12.08
CA GLU A 190 17.59 9.64 -12.76
C GLU A 190 16.38 8.82 -13.22
N TYR A 191 15.37 8.72 -12.35
CA TYR A 191 14.14 7.99 -12.66
C TYR A 191 13.15 8.81 -13.49
N GLY A 192 13.45 10.06 -13.80
CA GLY A 192 12.58 10.94 -14.57
C GLY A 192 11.22 11.14 -13.90
N VAL A 193 11.20 11.25 -12.57
CA VAL A 193 9.94 11.39 -11.80
C VAL A 193 9.36 12.77 -12.04
N PHE A 194 8.23 12.86 -12.74
CA PHE A 194 7.57 14.11 -13.11
C PHE A 194 6.19 14.30 -12.48
N THR A 195 5.69 13.28 -11.77
CA THR A 195 4.38 13.27 -11.09
C THR A 195 4.45 12.40 -9.85
N TYR A 196 3.42 12.44 -9.01
CA TYR A 196 3.28 11.55 -7.87
C TYR A 196 1.80 11.13 -7.65
N PRO A 197 1.55 9.89 -7.21
CA PRO A 197 2.52 8.80 -7.02
C PRO A 197 3.20 8.40 -8.33
N TYR A 198 4.45 7.94 -8.24
CA TYR A 198 5.20 7.39 -9.34
C TYR A 198 5.83 6.07 -8.88
N VAL A 199 5.52 4.98 -9.53
CA VAL A 199 5.93 3.64 -9.10
C VAL A 199 6.70 2.95 -10.20
N VAL A 200 7.93 2.57 -9.91
CA VAL A 200 8.79 1.86 -10.86
C VAL A 200 8.89 0.40 -10.49
N ILE A 201 8.64 -0.48 -11.45
CA ILE A 201 8.64 -1.93 -11.27
C ILE A 201 9.81 -2.52 -12.06
N GLY A 202 10.78 -3.10 -11.34
CA GLY A 202 11.96 -3.75 -11.89
C GLY A 202 12.82 -2.86 -12.79
N GLY A 203 12.79 -1.53 -12.61
CA GLY A 203 13.50 -0.57 -13.46
C GLY A 203 12.94 -0.44 -14.87
N LYS A 204 11.79 -1.07 -15.20
CA LYS A 204 11.27 -1.18 -16.57
C LYS A 204 9.93 -0.50 -16.77
N TYR A 205 9.02 -0.65 -15.85
CA TYR A 205 7.63 -0.24 -15.98
C TYR A 205 7.26 0.79 -14.93
N VAL A 206 6.38 1.71 -15.31
CA VAL A 206 5.94 2.83 -14.48
C VAL A 206 4.43 2.79 -14.32
N LEU A 207 3.96 2.94 -13.07
CA LEU A 207 2.57 3.24 -12.75
C LEU A 207 2.47 4.63 -12.14
N THR A 208 1.35 5.28 -12.39
CA THR A 208 1.03 6.62 -11.87
C THR A 208 -0.35 6.64 -11.21
N ALA A 209 -0.82 7.78 -10.77
CA ALA A 209 -2.15 7.93 -10.19
C ALA A 209 -3.28 7.39 -11.09
N SER A 210 -3.10 7.39 -12.41
CA SER A 210 -4.10 6.84 -13.36
C SER A 210 -4.31 5.33 -13.24
N THR A 211 -3.34 4.60 -12.68
CA THR A 211 -3.43 3.16 -12.44
C THR A 211 -3.70 2.84 -10.96
N LEU A 212 -3.16 3.67 -10.04
CA LEU A 212 -3.18 3.43 -8.60
C LEU A 212 -4.40 4.09 -7.91
N TYR A 213 -5.60 3.87 -8.44
CA TYR A 213 -6.85 4.47 -7.95
C TYR A 213 -7.91 3.44 -7.53
N ASN A 214 -7.72 2.18 -7.88
CA ASN A 214 -8.66 1.11 -7.58
C ASN A 214 -7.87 -0.17 -7.25
N ASP A 215 -8.15 -0.78 -6.12
CA ASP A 215 -7.37 -1.89 -5.58
C ASP A 215 -7.30 -3.08 -6.55
N ASP A 216 -8.46 -3.57 -7.02
CA ASP A 216 -8.53 -4.75 -7.90
C ASP A 216 -7.80 -4.51 -9.23
N TYR A 217 -8.01 -3.34 -9.82
CA TYR A 217 -7.36 -2.98 -11.08
C TYR A 217 -5.85 -2.80 -10.90
N SER A 218 -5.43 -2.08 -9.88
CA SER A 218 -4.01 -1.85 -9.57
C SER A 218 -3.27 -3.16 -9.31
N VAL A 219 -3.86 -4.05 -8.51
CA VAL A 219 -3.30 -5.39 -8.22
C VAL A 219 -3.19 -6.23 -9.50
N ALA A 220 -4.19 -6.18 -10.37
CA ALA A 220 -4.17 -6.92 -11.64
C ALA A 220 -3.06 -6.40 -12.59
N VAL A 221 -2.86 -5.08 -12.69
CA VAL A 221 -1.75 -4.49 -13.46
C VAL A 221 -0.40 -4.86 -12.85
N LEU A 222 -0.26 -4.78 -11.53
CA LEU A 222 0.96 -5.18 -10.83
C LEU A 222 1.30 -6.65 -11.07
N ASP A 223 0.33 -7.57 -10.95
CA ASP A 223 0.52 -8.99 -11.23
C ASP A 223 0.95 -9.23 -12.69
N PHE A 224 0.33 -8.54 -13.64
CA PHE A 224 0.69 -8.62 -15.04
C PHE A 224 2.16 -8.21 -15.27
N LEU A 225 2.58 -7.08 -14.72
CA LEU A 225 3.94 -6.56 -14.91
C LEU A 225 5.00 -7.40 -14.20
N VAL A 226 4.72 -7.86 -12.98
CA VAL A 226 5.63 -8.76 -12.24
C VAL A 226 5.80 -10.08 -12.99
N ASN A 227 4.73 -10.70 -13.47
CA ASN A 227 4.81 -11.93 -14.26
C ASN A 227 5.55 -11.71 -15.60
N LYS A 228 5.36 -10.55 -16.24
CA LYS A 228 6.09 -10.18 -17.47
C LYS A 228 7.59 -10.09 -17.22
N ILE A 229 8.02 -9.45 -16.15
CA ILE A 229 9.45 -9.38 -15.75
C ILE A 229 10.02 -10.78 -15.47
N GLU A 230 9.28 -11.63 -14.74
CA GLU A 230 9.70 -13.01 -14.46
C GLU A 230 9.89 -13.85 -15.73
N GLN A 231 9.09 -13.60 -16.77
CA GLN A 231 9.22 -14.29 -18.08
C GLN A 231 10.42 -13.78 -18.87
N GLU A 232 10.73 -12.49 -18.80
CA GLU A 232 11.87 -11.87 -19.50
C GLU A 232 13.23 -12.27 -18.90
N GLN A 233 13.26 -12.74 -17.64
CA GLN A 233 14.46 -13.17 -16.93
C GLN A 233 14.79 -14.65 -17.10
N LYS A 234 13.94 -15.42 -17.80
CA LYS A 234 14.13 -16.85 -18.08
C LYS A 234 14.86 -17.08 -19.39
#